data_9d0d8cdb497d4eb3cde8d4436759d978
#
_entry.id   9d0d8cdb497d4eb3cde8d4436759d978
#
_cell.length_a   1.000
_cell.length_b   1.000
_cell.length_c   1.000
_cell.angle_alpha   90.00
_cell.angle_beta   90.00
_cell.angle_gamma   90.00
#
_symmetry.space_group_name_H-M   'P 1'
#
loop_
_entity.id
_entity.type
_entity.pdbx_description
1 polymer ?
#
loop_
_entity_poly.entity_id
_entity_poly.type
_entity_poly.pdbx_seq_one_letter_code
_entity_poly.pdbx_strand_id
1 'polypeptide(L)'
;TVALAKPRAAKLGDVATIDFIGRIDGEPFEGGAAEGHALELGSNSFIPGFEEGLVGAKIDATLDVPVTFPEDYQAAHLAGKLAVFEVTVKDIQEKAAASIDDELAKRLGFDDLGGLKDAIGQQINGQHETALRQLVKKNVLDALADGEAFEVPPSLLQQEYDSVALTMNPKAAEQHDHDRDHDHDHPAADEGMSKAGKEEASNIATRRVRLGLLITEIGRENNIDVTEEDTRRAVFEEARRYPGQEQMVLEYFQKNPQAMQQIAGPIFEDKVVDFILEMAKVSDVVIDTDTLYKADDDAKPAAKSAKKPAAKKAAKKAAEKKPAAKKVAGKKPAG
;
A
#
# COMPACT_ATOMS: atom_id res chain seq x y z
N THR A 1 -19.20 20.88 -4.78
CA THR A 1 -19.65 21.59 -6.00
C THR A 1 -20.02 23.02 -5.68
N VAL A 2 -19.84 23.91 -6.64
CA VAL A 2 -20.23 25.32 -6.55
C VAL A 2 -21.13 25.66 -7.74
N ALA A 3 -22.07 26.60 -7.54
CA ALA A 3 -22.89 27.10 -8.62
C ALA A 3 -22.02 27.75 -9.70
N LEU A 4 -22.42 27.63 -10.94
CA LEU A 4 -21.72 28.26 -12.06
C LEU A 4 -21.67 29.80 -11.89
N ALA A 5 -20.48 30.37 -11.99
CA ALA A 5 -20.29 31.83 -11.92
C ALA A 5 -21.04 32.57 -13.06
N LYS A 6 -21.26 31.91 -14.20
CA LYS A 6 -22.05 32.38 -15.34
C LYS A 6 -22.80 31.20 -15.97
N PRO A 7 -24.07 31.39 -16.41
CA PRO A 7 -24.81 30.35 -17.12
C PRO A 7 -24.03 29.91 -18.37
N ARG A 8 -23.72 28.63 -18.46
CA ARG A 8 -23.09 27.98 -19.61
C ARG A 8 -23.67 26.58 -19.82
N ALA A 9 -23.36 26.01 -20.96
CA ALA A 9 -23.69 24.62 -21.22
C ALA A 9 -22.88 23.67 -20.34
N ALA A 10 -23.48 22.53 -19.99
CA ALA A 10 -22.88 21.45 -19.19
C ALA A 10 -21.65 20.87 -19.89
N LYS A 11 -20.64 20.51 -19.12
CA LYS A 11 -19.39 19.89 -19.59
C LYS A 11 -19.12 18.62 -18.77
N LEU A 12 -18.25 17.77 -19.28
CA LEU A 12 -17.69 16.66 -18.49
C LEU A 12 -17.05 17.18 -17.20
N GLY A 13 -17.34 16.54 -16.09
CA GLY A 13 -16.90 16.92 -14.75
C GLY A 13 -17.85 17.86 -14.00
N ASP A 14 -18.88 18.43 -14.68
CA ASP A 14 -19.95 19.17 -14.00
C ASP A 14 -20.92 18.22 -13.31
N VAL A 15 -21.62 18.70 -12.29
CA VAL A 15 -22.73 18.00 -11.64
C VAL A 15 -24.02 18.65 -12.09
N ALA A 16 -24.82 17.91 -12.87
CA ALA A 16 -26.13 18.33 -13.31
C ALA A 16 -27.21 17.79 -12.36
N THR A 17 -28.10 18.67 -11.89
CA THR A 17 -29.33 18.23 -11.21
C THR A 17 -30.41 18.08 -12.27
N ILE A 18 -30.93 16.86 -12.42
CA ILE A 18 -31.83 16.49 -13.48
C ILE A 18 -33.12 15.84 -12.96
N ASP A 19 -34.17 16.06 -13.70
CA ASP A 19 -35.38 15.21 -13.67
C ASP A 19 -35.35 14.38 -14.94
N PHE A 20 -35.70 13.10 -14.85
CA PHE A 20 -35.77 12.27 -16.05
C PHE A 20 -36.90 11.25 -15.99
N ILE A 21 -37.42 10.86 -17.18
CA ILE A 21 -38.41 9.82 -17.38
C ILE A 21 -37.97 8.97 -18.57
N GLY A 22 -37.58 7.71 -18.30
CA GLY A 22 -37.21 6.74 -19.34
C GLY A 22 -38.43 6.04 -19.92
N ARG A 23 -38.45 5.89 -21.24
CA ARG A 23 -39.50 5.19 -22.00
C ARG A 23 -38.86 4.15 -22.92
N ILE A 24 -39.48 2.99 -23.00
CA ILE A 24 -39.18 1.95 -24.00
C ILE A 24 -40.45 1.79 -24.87
N ASP A 25 -40.28 1.89 -26.17
CA ASP A 25 -41.41 1.86 -27.13
C ASP A 25 -42.51 2.88 -26.82
N GLY A 26 -42.15 4.01 -26.17
CA GLY A 26 -43.08 5.08 -25.79
C GLY A 26 -43.73 4.90 -24.42
N GLU A 27 -43.57 3.75 -23.75
CA GLU A 27 -44.15 3.49 -22.43
C GLU A 27 -43.08 3.66 -21.32
N PRO A 28 -43.40 4.36 -20.21
CA PRO A 28 -42.50 4.48 -19.08
C PRO A 28 -42.30 3.11 -18.39
N PHE A 29 -41.09 2.83 -17.95
CA PHE A 29 -40.76 1.58 -17.25
C PHE A 29 -40.41 1.83 -15.78
N GLU A 30 -40.59 0.81 -14.96
CA GLU A 30 -40.31 0.86 -13.51
C GLU A 30 -38.82 1.11 -13.23
N GLY A 31 -38.52 2.09 -12.36
CA GLY A 31 -37.17 2.53 -12.07
C GLY A 31 -36.55 3.47 -13.11
N GLY A 32 -37.27 3.82 -14.18
CA GLY A 32 -36.81 4.72 -15.24
C GLY A 32 -37.03 6.21 -14.97
N ALA A 33 -37.56 6.63 -13.81
CA ALA A 33 -37.85 8.02 -13.52
C ALA A 33 -37.24 8.46 -12.17
N ALA A 34 -36.72 9.69 -12.12
CA ALA A 34 -36.29 10.36 -10.88
C ALA A 34 -36.43 11.88 -11.04
N GLU A 35 -36.61 12.55 -9.92
CA GLU A 35 -36.63 14.02 -9.82
C GLU A 35 -35.48 14.52 -8.93
N GLY A 36 -34.87 15.64 -9.30
CA GLY A 36 -33.80 16.29 -8.54
C GLY A 36 -32.51 15.45 -8.37
N HIS A 37 -32.26 14.52 -9.29
CA HIS A 37 -31.10 13.65 -9.21
C HIS A 37 -29.82 14.41 -9.59
N ALA A 38 -28.82 14.40 -8.70
CA ALA A 38 -27.52 15.00 -8.93
C ALA A 38 -26.61 13.99 -9.65
N LEU A 39 -26.28 14.27 -10.89
CA LEU A 39 -25.44 13.41 -11.75
C LEU A 39 -24.14 14.13 -12.14
N GLU A 40 -23.02 13.51 -11.86
CA GLU A 40 -21.72 13.97 -12.35
C GLU A 40 -21.48 13.46 -13.77
N LEU A 41 -21.36 14.38 -14.72
CA LEU A 41 -21.13 14.04 -16.12
C LEU A 41 -19.71 13.52 -16.36
N GLY A 42 -19.61 12.29 -16.84
CA GLY A 42 -18.35 11.56 -17.03
C GLY A 42 -17.95 10.65 -15.86
N SER A 43 -18.86 10.45 -14.89
CA SER A 43 -18.67 9.50 -13.79
C SER A 43 -18.84 8.03 -14.21
N ASN A 44 -19.49 7.79 -15.35
CA ASN A 44 -19.94 6.48 -15.81
C ASN A 44 -20.83 5.74 -14.79
N SER A 45 -21.57 6.50 -13.98
CA SER A 45 -22.53 5.94 -13.00
C SER A 45 -23.88 5.59 -13.61
N PHE A 46 -24.16 6.11 -14.80
CA PHE A 46 -25.37 5.80 -15.58
C PHE A 46 -25.05 4.90 -16.78
N ILE A 47 -26.11 4.52 -17.51
CA ILE A 47 -26.02 3.71 -18.74
C ILE A 47 -25.11 4.44 -19.75
N PRO A 48 -24.21 3.73 -20.46
CA PRO A 48 -23.37 4.35 -21.48
C PRO A 48 -24.16 5.15 -22.51
N GLY A 49 -23.72 6.37 -22.80
CA GLY A 49 -24.40 7.31 -23.69
C GLY A 49 -25.35 8.29 -22.99
N PHE A 50 -25.78 8.02 -21.76
CA PHE A 50 -26.69 8.91 -21.03
C PHE A 50 -25.99 10.22 -20.60
N GLU A 51 -24.86 10.11 -19.97
CA GLU A 51 -24.10 11.28 -19.48
C GLU A 51 -23.54 12.11 -20.63
N GLU A 52 -23.09 11.45 -21.70
CA GLU A 52 -22.64 12.09 -22.93
C GLU A 52 -23.74 12.87 -23.63
N GLY A 53 -24.98 12.35 -23.61
CA GLY A 53 -26.16 13.00 -24.18
C GLY A 53 -26.54 14.30 -23.47
N LEU A 54 -26.08 14.50 -22.21
CA LEU A 54 -26.31 15.71 -21.43
C LEU A 54 -25.21 16.76 -21.62
N VAL A 55 -24.09 16.39 -22.21
CA VAL A 55 -23.00 17.37 -22.48
C VAL A 55 -23.47 18.39 -23.49
N GLY A 56 -23.35 19.66 -23.13
CA GLY A 56 -23.83 20.79 -23.96
C GLY A 56 -25.26 21.26 -23.61
N ALA A 57 -25.96 20.55 -22.72
CA ALA A 57 -27.27 20.98 -22.23
C ALA A 57 -27.19 22.27 -21.40
N LYS A 58 -28.26 23.06 -21.40
CA LYS A 58 -28.36 24.29 -20.60
C LYS A 58 -29.38 24.06 -19.46
N ILE A 59 -29.28 24.91 -18.44
CA ILE A 59 -30.26 24.95 -17.36
C ILE A 59 -31.67 25.19 -17.97
N ASP A 60 -32.68 24.54 -17.44
CA ASP A 60 -34.07 24.52 -17.89
C ASP A 60 -34.28 23.92 -19.29
N ALA A 61 -33.28 23.30 -19.89
CA ALA A 61 -33.46 22.56 -21.12
C ALA A 61 -34.04 21.18 -20.88
N THR A 62 -35.03 20.82 -21.71
CA THR A 62 -35.55 19.44 -21.80
C THR A 62 -35.03 18.83 -23.10
N LEU A 63 -34.46 17.62 -23.02
CA LEU A 63 -33.89 16.92 -24.16
C LEU A 63 -34.17 15.42 -24.06
N ASP A 64 -34.29 14.78 -25.24
CA ASP A 64 -34.41 13.35 -25.33
C ASP A 64 -33.06 12.71 -25.52
N VAL A 65 -32.69 11.81 -24.61
CA VAL A 65 -31.42 11.09 -24.62
C VAL A 65 -31.67 9.62 -24.95
N PRO A 66 -31.41 9.20 -26.20
CA PRO A 66 -31.54 7.80 -26.57
C PRO A 66 -30.33 7.01 -26.09
N VAL A 67 -30.57 5.90 -25.35
CA VAL A 67 -29.53 5.00 -24.86
C VAL A 67 -29.93 3.55 -25.05
N THR A 68 -28.95 2.67 -25.21
CA THR A 68 -29.17 1.23 -25.26
C THR A 68 -28.67 0.59 -23.99
N PHE A 69 -29.50 -0.17 -23.31
CA PHE A 69 -29.10 -0.94 -22.14
C PHE A 69 -28.07 -1.99 -22.52
N PRO A 70 -26.96 -2.17 -21.73
CA PRO A 70 -26.02 -3.26 -21.94
C PRO A 70 -26.70 -4.64 -21.93
N GLU A 71 -26.15 -5.61 -22.66
CA GLU A 71 -26.68 -6.97 -22.69
C GLU A 71 -26.58 -7.70 -21.34
N ASP A 72 -25.64 -7.31 -20.50
CA ASP A 72 -25.41 -7.81 -19.14
C ASP A 72 -26.08 -6.98 -18.05
N TYR A 73 -27.04 -6.14 -18.40
CA TYR A 73 -27.77 -5.29 -17.44
C TYR A 73 -28.52 -6.13 -16.42
N GLN A 74 -28.41 -5.76 -15.12
CA GLN A 74 -28.98 -6.53 -14.00
C GLN A 74 -30.46 -6.85 -14.14
N ALA A 75 -31.26 -5.93 -14.74
CA ALA A 75 -32.64 -6.15 -15.04
C ALA A 75 -32.81 -6.81 -16.44
N ALA A 76 -32.90 -8.13 -16.48
CA ALA A 76 -32.97 -8.92 -17.72
C ALA A 76 -34.05 -8.47 -18.71
N HIS A 77 -35.17 -7.88 -18.23
CA HIS A 77 -36.24 -7.37 -19.06
C HIS A 77 -35.90 -6.06 -19.78
N LEU A 78 -34.83 -5.36 -19.38
CA LEU A 78 -34.32 -4.13 -19.99
C LEU A 78 -33.06 -4.37 -20.83
N ALA A 79 -32.33 -5.46 -20.61
CA ALA A 79 -31.10 -5.79 -21.29
C ALA A 79 -31.21 -5.73 -22.81
N GLY A 80 -30.29 -5.05 -23.49
CA GLY A 80 -30.24 -4.88 -24.94
C GLY A 80 -31.33 -3.99 -25.55
N LYS A 81 -32.24 -3.41 -24.75
CA LYS A 81 -33.34 -2.57 -25.26
C LYS A 81 -32.89 -1.11 -25.45
N LEU A 82 -33.45 -0.48 -26.49
CA LEU A 82 -33.34 0.95 -26.70
C LEU A 82 -34.38 1.67 -25.82
N ALA A 83 -33.90 2.61 -25.00
CA ALA A 83 -34.75 3.49 -24.22
C ALA A 83 -34.49 4.95 -24.60
N VAL A 84 -35.50 5.79 -24.50
CA VAL A 84 -35.38 7.24 -24.66
C VAL A 84 -35.72 7.87 -23.31
N PHE A 85 -34.76 8.64 -22.78
CA PHE A 85 -34.96 9.39 -21.56
C PHE A 85 -35.26 10.84 -21.88
N GLU A 86 -36.45 11.29 -21.50
CA GLU A 86 -36.79 12.71 -21.46
C GLU A 86 -36.18 13.31 -20.21
N VAL A 87 -35.12 14.16 -20.38
CA VAL A 87 -34.36 14.71 -19.28
C VAL A 87 -34.50 16.22 -19.22
N THR A 88 -34.89 16.74 -18.07
CA THR A 88 -34.93 18.19 -17.79
C THR A 88 -33.76 18.56 -16.85
N VAL A 89 -32.89 19.45 -17.28
CA VAL A 89 -31.76 19.94 -16.48
C VAL A 89 -32.25 21.10 -15.62
N LYS A 90 -32.24 20.92 -14.29
CA LYS A 90 -32.67 21.94 -13.31
C LYS A 90 -31.56 22.88 -12.90
N ASP A 91 -30.35 22.33 -12.69
CA ASP A 91 -29.19 23.10 -12.25
C ASP A 91 -27.89 22.46 -12.78
N ILE A 92 -26.85 23.28 -12.94
CA ILE A 92 -25.54 22.82 -13.34
C ILE A 92 -24.53 23.43 -12.36
N GLN A 93 -23.76 22.59 -11.70
CA GLN A 93 -22.71 22.99 -10.75
C GLN A 93 -21.35 22.52 -11.26
N GLU A 94 -20.32 23.32 -11.09
CA GLU A 94 -18.96 22.91 -11.39
C GLU A 94 -18.27 22.37 -10.13
N LYS A 95 -17.38 21.41 -10.32
CA LYS A 95 -16.49 20.99 -9.23
C LYS A 95 -15.42 22.04 -9.02
N ALA A 96 -15.52 22.80 -7.93
CA ALA A 96 -14.42 23.61 -7.49
C ALA A 96 -13.39 22.75 -6.78
N ALA A 97 -12.11 23.07 -6.95
CA ALA A 97 -11.07 22.52 -6.09
C ALA A 97 -11.45 22.88 -4.63
N ALA A 98 -11.45 21.87 -3.76
CA ALA A 98 -11.69 22.11 -2.35
C ALA A 98 -10.61 23.05 -1.82
N SER A 99 -10.99 24.15 -1.22
CA SER A 99 -10.07 25.00 -0.48
C SER A 99 -9.56 24.22 0.72
N ILE A 100 -8.24 24.22 0.93
CA ILE A 100 -7.60 23.64 2.10
C ILE A 100 -7.55 24.74 3.15
N ASP A 101 -8.61 24.85 3.92
CA ASP A 101 -8.86 25.93 4.89
C ASP A 101 -9.43 25.40 6.22
N ASP A 102 -9.71 26.29 7.14
CA ASP A 102 -10.26 25.95 8.45
C ASP A 102 -11.66 25.34 8.37
N GLU A 103 -12.43 25.61 7.29
CA GLU A 103 -13.73 24.98 7.10
C GLU A 103 -13.60 23.49 6.76
N LEU A 104 -12.62 23.16 5.93
CA LEU A 104 -12.28 21.75 5.64
C LEU A 104 -11.84 21.05 6.92
N ALA A 105 -10.96 21.67 7.71
CA ALA A 105 -10.49 21.11 8.97
C ALA A 105 -11.66 20.83 9.95
N LYS A 106 -12.58 21.78 10.10
CA LYS A 106 -13.79 21.61 10.94
C LYS A 106 -14.71 20.49 10.46
N ARG A 107 -14.90 20.31 9.15
CA ARG A 107 -15.65 19.18 8.59
C ARG A 107 -15.00 17.83 8.88
N LEU A 108 -13.67 17.80 9.02
CA LEU A 108 -12.90 16.60 9.37
C LEU A 108 -12.77 16.41 10.90
N GLY A 109 -13.37 17.29 11.70
CA GLY A 109 -13.38 17.18 13.17
C GLY A 109 -12.22 17.85 13.89
N PHE A 110 -11.48 18.75 13.20
CA PHE A 110 -10.40 19.54 13.77
C PHE A 110 -10.84 20.99 14.01
N ASP A 111 -10.22 21.67 14.95
CA ASP A 111 -10.56 23.06 15.28
C ASP A 111 -10.17 24.05 14.16
N ASP A 112 -9.02 23.83 13.55
CA ASP A 112 -8.46 24.64 12.49
C ASP A 112 -7.53 23.82 11.54
N LEU A 113 -7.06 24.47 10.49
CA LEU A 113 -6.13 23.87 9.53
C LEU A 113 -4.77 23.51 10.16
N GLY A 114 -4.33 24.22 11.19
CA GLY A 114 -3.11 23.91 11.93
C GLY A 114 -3.21 22.55 12.61
N GLY A 115 -4.27 22.33 13.39
CA GLY A 115 -4.54 21.05 14.06
C GLY A 115 -4.69 19.88 13.07
N LEU A 116 -5.32 20.10 11.92
CA LEU A 116 -5.38 19.09 10.84
C LEU A 116 -4.00 18.75 10.30
N LYS A 117 -3.17 19.75 10.00
CA LYS A 117 -1.80 19.52 9.50
C LYS A 117 -0.92 18.82 10.52
N ASP A 118 -1.02 19.18 11.79
CA ASP A 118 -0.26 18.57 12.87
C ASP A 118 -0.65 17.09 13.04
N ALA A 119 -1.94 16.78 12.99
CA ALA A 119 -2.41 15.39 13.07
C ALA A 119 -1.92 14.55 11.89
N ILE A 120 -2.01 15.07 10.65
CA ILE A 120 -1.48 14.41 9.46
C ILE A 120 0.05 14.24 9.56
N GLY A 121 0.76 15.29 10.03
CA GLY A 121 2.20 15.23 10.24
C GLY A 121 2.60 14.16 11.24
N GLN A 122 1.91 14.06 12.37
CA GLN A 122 2.12 13.00 13.37
C GLN A 122 1.86 11.61 12.79
N GLN A 123 0.79 11.45 12.00
CA GLN A 123 0.50 10.17 11.34
C GLN A 123 1.59 9.77 10.35
N ILE A 124 2.05 10.70 9.51
CA ILE A 124 3.15 10.44 8.56
C ILE A 124 4.44 10.10 9.30
N ASN A 125 4.79 10.87 10.35
CA ASN A 125 5.97 10.60 11.15
C ASN A 125 5.93 9.22 11.81
N GLY A 126 4.78 8.84 12.38
CA GLY A 126 4.61 7.51 12.96
C GLY A 126 4.76 6.37 11.92
N GLN A 127 4.28 6.58 10.69
CA GLN A 127 4.52 5.63 9.60
C GLN A 127 5.99 5.54 9.22
N HIS A 128 6.69 6.69 9.12
CA HIS A 128 8.12 6.73 8.85
C HIS A 128 8.93 6.06 9.96
N GLU A 129 8.63 6.34 11.22
CA GLU A 129 9.30 5.71 12.37
C GLU A 129 9.14 4.19 12.34
N THR A 130 7.93 3.69 12.04
CA THR A 130 7.68 2.26 11.91
C THR A 130 8.51 1.64 10.77
N ALA A 131 8.50 2.26 9.59
CA ALA A 131 9.25 1.78 8.44
C ALA A 131 10.78 1.84 8.68
N LEU A 132 11.28 2.91 9.31
CA LEU A 132 12.69 3.04 9.70
C LEU A 132 13.09 1.94 10.69
N ARG A 133 12.25 1.65 11.71
CA ARG A 133 12.51 0.59 12.67
C ARG A 133 12.62 -0.77 11.98
N GLN A 134 11.72 -1.07 11.04
CA GLN A 134 11.78 -2.31 10.25
C GLN A 134 13.06 -2.38 9.40
N LEU A 135 13.46 -1.29 8.76
CA LEU A 135 14.69 -1.23 7.98
C LEU A 135 15.93 -1.44 8.86
N VAL A 136 16.02 -0.79 10.02
CA VAL A 136 17.11 -0.95 10.97
C VAL A 136 17.16 -2.39 11.48
N LYS A 137 16.02 -2.95 11.90
CA LYS A 137 15.90 -4.35 12.31
C LYS A 137 16.41 -5.30 11.22
N LYS A 138 15.94 -5.13 9.99
CA LYS A 138 16.42 -5.90 8.84
C LYS A 138 17.95 -5.83 8.70
N ASN A 139 18.50 -4.63 8.74
CA ASN A 139 19.96 -4.43 8.59
C ASN A 139 20.75 -5.12 9.70
N VAL A 140 20.28 -5.08 10.94
CA VAL A 140 20.91 -5.80 12.08
C VAL A 140 20.84 -7.30 11.85
N LEU A 141 19.67 -7.84 11.48
CA LEU A 141 19.50 -9.26 11.22
C LEU A 141 20.32 -9.72 10.00
N ASP A 142 20.41 -8.90 8.96
CA ASP A 142 21.27 -9.17 7.80
C ASP A 142 22.74 -9.24 8.20
N ALA A 143 23.21 -8.28 9.00
CA ALA A 143 24.58 -8.27 9.51
C ALA A 143 24.90 -9.49 10.40
N LEU A 144 23.94 -9.92 11.24
CA LEU A 144 24.07 -11.14 12.03
C LEU A 144 24.11 -12.41 11.17
N ALA A 145 23.26 -12.47 10.12
CA ALA A 145 23.21 -13.61 9.21
C ALA A 145 24.45 -13.76 8.34
N ASP A 146 25.07 -12.62 7.98
CA ASP A 146 26.32 -12.57 7.18
C ASP A 146 27.59 -12.78 8.03
N GLY A 147 27.44 -12.87 9.36
CA GLY A 147 28.51 -13.19 10.30
C GLY A 147 29.06 -14.60 10.11
N GLU A 148 29.77 -15.12 11.13
CA GLU A 148 30.37 -16.46 11.08
C GLU A 148 29.31 -17.55 10.87
N ALA A 149 29.49 -18.33 9.79
CA ALA A 149 28.62 -19.46 9.52
C ALA A 149 28.93 -20.62 10.46
N PHE A 150 27.94 -21.11 11.17
CA PHE A 150 28.01 -22.33 11.97
C PHE A 150 27.00 -23.37 11.45
N GLU A 151 27.24 -24.63 11.78
CA GLU A 151 26.35 -25.73 11.42
C GLU A 151 25.07 -25.65 12.23
N VAL A 152 23.93 -25.71 11.55
CA VAL A 152 22.60 -25.73 12.20
C VAL A 152 22.16 -27.18 12.43
N PRO A 153 21.41 -27.47 13.52
CA PRO A 153 20.88 -28.80 13.77
C PRO A 153 19.96 -29.27 12.62
N PRO A 154 20.20 -30.47 12.04
CA PRO A 154 19.45 -30.94 10.87
C PRO A 154 17.93 -31.04 11.09
N SER A 155 17.50 -31.38 12.32
CA SER A 155 16.07 -31.47 12.66
C SER A 155 15.36 -30.12 12.62
N LEU A 156 16.00 -29.06 13.14
CA LEU A 156 15.45 -27.71 13.08
C LEU A 156 15.44 -27.18 11.65
N LEU A 157 16.51 -27.48 10.90
CA LEU A 157 16.58 -27.07 9.49
C LEU A 157 15.47 -27.73 8.66
N GLN A 158 15.19 -29.01 8.89
CA GLN A 158 14.13 -29.72 8.15
C GLN A 158 12.76 -29.13 8.48
N GLN A 159 12.45 -28.90 9.76
CA GLN A 159 11.17 -28.29 10.18
C GLN A 159 10.96 -26.90 9.55
N GLU A 160 12.00 -26.06 9.57
CA GLU A 160 11.91 -24.73 8.96
C GLU A 160 11.84 -24.80 7.44
N TYR A 161 12.57 -25.75 6.82
CA TYR A 161 12.49 -25.98 5.38
C TYR A 161 11.06 -26.34 4.96
N ASP A 162 10.42 -27.27 5.65
CA ASP A 162 9.03 -27.69 5.37
C ASP A 162 8.07 -26.50 5.50
N SER A 163 8.24 -25.68 6.54
CA SER A 163 7.43 -24.48 6.76
C SER A 163 7.60 -23.44 5.62
N VAL A 164 8.84 -23.21 5.21
CA VAL A 164 9.16 -22.27 4.10
C VAL A 164 8.63 -22.83 2.79
N ALA A 165 8.82 -24.12 2.53
CA ALA A 165 8.36 -24.78 1.30
C ALA A 165 6.83 -24.69 1.16
N LEU A 166 6.06 -24.92 2.24
CA LEU A 166 4.60 -24.75 2.26
C LEU A 166 4.18 -23.30 1.98
N THR A 167 4.93 -22.33 2.52
CA THR A 167 4.66 -20.91 2.26
C THR A 167 4.91 -20.53 0.80
N MET A 168 5.95 -21.11 0.18
CA MET A 168 6.31 -20.86 -1.22
C MET A 168 5.47 -21.67 -2.22
N ASN A 169 4.77 -22.70 -1.75
CA ASN A 169 3.95 -23.61 -2.54
C ASN A 169 2.50 -23.68 -2.00
N PRO A 170 1.66 -22.67 -2.27
CA PRO A 170 0.29 -22.62 -1.74
C PRO A 170 -0.58 -23.84 -2.10
N LYS A 171 -0.29 -24.48 -3.26
CA LYS A 171 -1.02 -25.70 -3.68
C LYS A 171 -0.75 -26.90 -2.80
N ALA A 172 0.49 -27.05 -2.31
CA ALA A 172 0.81 -28.08 -1.33
C ALA A 172 0.22 -27.75 0.04
N ALA A 173 0.16 -26.48 0.41
CA ALA A 173 -0.45 -26.03 1.66
C ALA A 173 -1.96 -26.35 1.75
N GLU A 174 -2.72 -26.16 0.64
CA GLU A 174 -4.15 -26.52 0.58
C GLU A 174 -4.39 -28.02 0.76
N GLN A 175 -3.49 -28.87 0.24
CA GLN A 175 -3.60 -30.34 0.41
C GLN A 175 -3.28 -30.77 1.83
N HIS A 176 -2.32 -30.11 2.49
CA HIS A 176 -1.97 -30.37 3.90
C HIS A 176 -3.08 -30.02 4.90
N ASP A 177 -3.94 -29.06 4.59
CA ASP A 177 -5.01 -28.62 5.51
C ASP A 177 -6.25 -29.53 5.47
N HIS A 178 -6.45 -30.26 4.36
CA HIS A 178 -7.59 -31.18 4.19
C HIS A 178 -7.39 -32.56 4.83
N ASP A 179 -6.16 -33.00 5.12
CA ASP A 179 -5.84 -34.38 5.53
C ASP A 179 -5.50 -34.53 7.02
N ARG A 180 -5.87 -33.58 7.88
CA ARG A 180 -5.59 -33.65 9.33
C ARG A 180 -6.22 -34.84 10.07
N ASP A 181 -7.13 -35.57 9.44
CA ASP A 181 -7.90 -36.65 10.10
C ASP A 181 -7.54 -38.09 9.66
N HIS A 182 -6.58 -38.28 8.73
CA HIS A 182 -6.20 -39.59 8.25
C HIS A 182 -4.69 -39.81 8.22
N ASP A 183 -4.24 -40.92 8.75
CA ASP A 183 -2.86 -41.41 8.83
C ASP A 183 -2.36 -41.86 7.42
N HIS A 184 -2.24 -40.94 6.49
CA HIS A 184 -1.73 -41.15 5.15
C HIS A 184 -0.43 -40.36 4.94
N ASP A 185 0.50 -40.94 4.17
CA ASP A 185 1.74 -40.28 3.72
C ASP A 185 1.40 -38.93 3.08
N HIS A 186 1.66 -37.85 3.82
CA HIS A 186 1.50 -36.50 3.32
C HIS A 186 2.49 -36.24 2.19
N PRO A 187 2.07 -35.60 1.09
CA PRO A 187 3.00 -35.17 0.04
C PRO A 187 4.08 -34.28 0.66
N ALA A 188 5.32 -34.44 0.21
CA ALA A 188 6.42 -33.61 0.70
C ALA A 188 6.09 -32.14 0.49
N ALA A 189 6.39 -31.28 1.46
CA ALA A 189 6.08 -29.84 1.45
C ALA A 189 6.62 -29.13 0.18
N ASP A 190 7.66 -29.69 -0.42
CA ASP A 190 8.32 -29.21 -1.63
C ASP A 190 7.92 -29.95 -2.92
N GLU A 191 6.86 -30.76 -2.87
CA GLU A 191 6.37 -31.49 -4.03
C GLU A 191 5.91 -30.51 -5.13
N GLY A 192 6.39 -30.74 -6.36
CA GLY A 192 6.09 -29.86 -7.49
C GLY A 192 6.90 -28.57 -7.55
N MET A 193 7.74 -28.26 -6.55
CA MET A 193 8.66 -27.12 -6.63
C MET A 193 9.79 -27.35 -7.62
N SER A 194 10.21 -26.28 -8.30
CA SER A 194 11.39 -26.30 -9.16
C SER A 194 12.67 -26.49 -8.31
N LYS A 195 13.75 -26.97 -8.95
CA LYS A 195 15.06 -27.10 -8.28
C LYS A 195 15.53 -25.76 -7.67
N ALA A 196 15.34 -24.66 -8.40
CA ALA A 196 15.68 -23.32 -7.91
C ALA A 196 14.82 -22.93 -6.69
N GLY A 197 13.52 -23.26 -6.70
CA GLY A 197 12.63 -23.01 -5.56
C GLY A 197 13.02 -23.78 -4.30
N LYS A 198 13.42 -25.06 -4.46
CA LYS A 198 13.92 -25.88 -3.34
C LYS A 198 15.24 -25.34 -2.77
N GLU A 199 16.14 -24.88 -3.62
CA GLU A 199 17.40 -24.26 -3.20
C GLU A 199 17.14 -22.92 -2.48
N GLU A 200 16.22 -22.11 -2.98
CA GLU A 200 15.78 -20.87 -2.34
C GLU A 200 15.14 -21.14 -0.97
N ALA A 201 14.22 -22.10 -0.86
CA ALA A 201 13.61 -22.52 0.39
C ALA A 201 14.66 -22.98 1.43
N SER A 202 15.64 -23.77 0.98
CA SER A 202 16.75 -24.24 1.83
C SER A 202 17.62 -23.10 2.34
N ASN A 203 17.92 -22.11 1.50
CA ASN A 203 18.69 -20.93 1.90
C ASN A 203 17.92 -20.08 2.91
N ILE A 204 16.62 -19.86 2.70
CA ILE A 204 15.76 -19.12 3.62
C ILE A 204 15.69 -19.86 4.97
N ALA A 205 15.42 -21.17 4.96
CA ALA A 205 15.33 -21.98 6.15
C ALA A 205 16.64 -21.95 6.95
N THR A 206 17.78 -22.17 6.29
CA THR A 206 19.09 -22.12 6.93
C THR A 206 19.35 -20.78 7.58
N ARG A 207 19.02 -19.68 6.90
CA ARG A 207 19.15 -18.32 7.43
C ARG A 207 18.27 -18.11 8.66
N ARG A 208 17.00 -18.51 8.61
CA ARG A 208 16.05 -18.35 9.71
C ARG A 208 16.46 -19.13 10.95
N VAL A 209 16.84 -20.41 10.78
CA VAL A 209 17.31 -21.23 11.90
C VAL A 209 18.57 -20.63 12.54
N ARG A 210 19.52 -20.20 11.71
CA ARG A 210 20.75 -19.57 12.19
C ARG A 210 20.47 -18.31 12.98
N LEU A 211 19.65 -17.39 12.45
CA LEU A 211 19.23 -16.17 13.13
C LEU A 211 18.48 -16.47 14.44
N GLY A 212 17.53 -17.41 14.43
CA GLY A 212 16.80 -17.78 15.62
C GLY A 212 17.70 -18.30 16.74
N LEU A 213 18.70 -19.13 16.40
CA LEU A 213 19.68 -19.62 17.36
C LEU A 213 20.58 -18.49 17.90
N LEU A 214 21.05 -17.58 17.04
CA LEU A 214 21.86 -16.43 17.44
C LEU A 214 21.09 -15.51 18.38
N ILE A 215 19.86 -15.14 18.01
CA ILE A 215 19.00 -14.26 18.81
C ILE A 215 18.71 -14.90 20.18
N THR A 216 18.42 -16.20 20.20
CA THR A 216 18.17 -16.94 21.45
C THR A 216 19.40 -16.95 22.35
N GLU A 217 20.58 -17.18 21.79
CA GLU A 217 21.82 -17.21 22.57
C GLU A 217 22.21 -15.83 23.09
N ILE A 218 22.12 -14.78 22.25
CA ILE A 218 22.36 -13.40 22.68
C ILE A 218 21.40 -13.00 23.81
N GLY A 219 20.12 -13.33 23.67
CA GLY A 219 19.14 -13.06 24.72
C GLY A 219 19.44 -13.79 26.02
N ARG A 220 19.80 -15.07 25.93
CA ARG A 220 20.16 -15.90 27.09
C ARG A 220 21.40 -15.35 27.82
N GLU A 221 22.45 -15.03 27.09
CA GLU A 221 23.69 -14.52 27.69
C GLU A 221 23.54 -13.15 28.34
N ASN A 222 22.61 -12.33 27.85
CA ASN A 222 22.36 -10.98 28.34
C ASN A 222 21.13 -10.84 29.22
N ASN A 223 20.49 -11.95 29.60
CA ASN A 223 19.28 -12.01 30.44
C ASN A 223 18.14 -11.15 29.88
N ILE A 224 17.92 -11.22 28.56
CA ILE A 224 16.85 -10.52 27.88
C ILE A 224 15.61 -11.41 27.90
N ASP A 225 14.59 -11.02 28.67
CA ASP A 225 13.33 -11.76 28.81
C ASP A 225 12.15 -10.91 28.36
N VAL A 226 11.10 -11.59 27.88
CA VAL A 226 9.80 -10.97 27.61
C VAL A 226 8.97 -11.00 28.87
N THR A 227 8.65 -9.84 29.40
CA THR A 227 7.85 -9.72 30.62
C THR A 227 6.36 -9.86 30.32
N GLU A 228 5.56 -10.15 31.34
CA GLU A 228 4.09 -10.14 31.21
C GLU A 228 3.56 -8.75 30.80
N GLU A 229 4.23 -7.68 31.18
CA GLU A 229 3.88 -6.32 30.80
C GLU A 229 4.10 -6.08 29.29
N ASP A 230 5.20 -6.56 28.75
CA ASP A 230 5.51 -6.45 27.31
C ASP A 230 4.44 -7.19 26.50
N THR A 231 4.12 -8.41 26.89
CA THR A 231 3.11 -9.23 26.24
C THR A 231 1.72 -8.59 26.32
N ARG A 232 1.37 -8.06 27.50
CA ARG A 232 0.10 -7.35 27.69
C ARG A 232 0.01 -6.12 26.78
N ARG A 233 1.08 -5.34 26.70
CA ARG A 233 1.14 -4.14 25.82
C ARG A 233 0.91 -4.53 24.37
N ALA A 234 1.59 -5.57 23.87
CA ALA A 234 1.45 -6.04 22.51
C ALA A 234 0.04 -6.55 22.19
N VAL A 235 -0.59 -7.28 23.13
CA VAL A 235 -1.98 -7.72 22.99
C VAL A 235 -2.95 -6.53 22.94
N PHE A 236 -2.71 -5.48 23.73
CA PHE A 236 -3.51 -4.25 23.65
C PHE A 236 -3.33 -3.51 22.33
N GLU A 237 -2.11 -3.44 21.80
CA GLU A 237 -1.83 -2.83 20.50
C GLU A 237 -2.50 -3.62 19.38
N GLU A 238 -2.46 -4.95 19.45
CA GLU A 238 -3.17 -5.80 18.48
C GLU A 238 -4.68 -5.60 18.56
N ALA A 239 -5.26 -5.53 19.76
CA ALA A 239 -6.68 -5.33 19.95
C ALA A 239 -7.16 -3.99 19.35
N ARG A 240 -6.35 -2.93 19.41
CA ARG A 240 -6.66 -1.62 18.80
C ARG A 240 -6.82 -1.66 17.28
N ARG A 241 -6.28 -2.69 16.61
CA ARG A 241 -6.44 -2.87 15.16
C ARG A 241 -7.84 -3.33 14.76
N TYR A 242 -8.65 -3.76 15.74
CA TYR A 242 -10.01 -4.27 15.52
C TYR A 242 -11.04 -3.43 16.30
N PRO A 243 -11.36 -2.19 15.84
CA PRO A 243 -12.29 -1.30 16.53
C PRO A 243 -13.67 -1.94 16.73
N GLY A 244 -14.15 -1.95 17.97
CA GLY A 244 -15.43 -2.57 18.36
C GLY A 244 -15.36 -4.06 18.64
N GLN A 245 -14.20 -4.71 18.49
CA GLN A 245 -13.97 -6.13 18.79
C GLN A 245 -12.80 -6.34 19.75
N GLU A 246 -12.31 -5.28 20.40
CA GLU A 246 -11.13 -5.28 21.26
C GLU A 246 -11.26 -6.33 22.37
N GLN A 247 -12.45 -6.43 22.97
CA GLN A 247 -12.74 -7.40 24.04
C GLN A 247 -12.57 -8.85 23.55
N MET A 248 -13.03 -9.14 22.34
CA MET A 248 -12.95 -10.50 21.76
C MET A 248 -11.48 -10.87 21.47
N VAL A 249 -10.68 -9.92 21.00
CA VAL A 249 -9.24 -10.13 20.77
C VAL A 249 -8.52 -10.41 22.08
N LEU A 250 -8.79 -9.61 23.13
CA LEU A 250 -8.21 -9.84 24.47
C LEU A 250 -8.58 -11.21 25.03
N GLU A 251 -9.84 -11.62 24.92
CA GLU A 251 -10.29 -12.94 25.38
C GLU A 251 -9.66 -14.08 24.57
N TYR A 252 -9.46 -13.90 23.27
CA TYR A 252 -8.79 -14.89 22.42
C TYR A 252 -7.38 -15.18 22.92
N PHE A 253 -6.59 -14.15 23.18
CA PHE A 253 -5.22 -14.31 23.69
C PHE A 253 -5.19 -14.92 25.10
N GLN A 254 -6.13 -14.54 25.98
CA GLN A 254 -6.23 -15.12 27.32
C GLN A 254 -6.53 -16.64 27.29
N LYS A 255 -7.34 -17.09 26.33
CA LYS A 255 -7.74 -18.51 26.21
C LYS A 255 -6.76 -19.36 25.39
N ASN A 256 -5.83 -18.74 24.64
CA ASN A 256 -4.93 -19.44 23.74
C ASN A 256 -3.45 -19.19 24.08
N PRO A 257 -2.81 -20.05 24.91
CA PRO A 257 -1.39 -19.90 25.24
C PRO A 257 -0.45 -19.93 24.04
N GLN A 258 -0.80 -20.66 22.99
CA GLN A 258 -0.01 -20.67 21.75
C GLN A 258 0.00 -19.31 21.03
N ALA A 259 -1.15 -18.64 21.00
CA ALA A 259 -1.24 -17.29 20.45
C ALA A 259 -0.39 -16.28 21.26
N MET A 260 -0.33 -16.44 22.60
CA MET A 260 0.55 -15.67 23.45
C MET A 260 2.03 -15.90 23.14
N GLN A 261 2.45 -17.15 22.87
CA GLN A 261 3.82 -17.45 22.45
C GLN A 261 4.16 -16.85 21.09
N GLN A 262 3.22 -16.83 20.16
CA GLN A 262 3.41 -16.21 18.85
C GLN A 262 3.65 -14.69 18.94
N ILE A 263 3.02 -14.00 19.91
CA ILE A 263 3.29 -12.59 20.19
C ILE A 263 4.64 -12.40 20.90
N ALA A 264 5.02 -13.29 21.81
CA ALA A 264 6.25 -13.17 22.57
C ALA A 264 7.52 -13.26 21.71
N GLY A 265 7.50 -14.09 20.65
CA GLY A 265 8.64 -14.25 19.75
C GLY A 265 9.13 -12.94 19.11
N PRO A 266 8.29 -12.20 18.39
CA PRO A 266 8.65 -10.90 17.84
C PRO A 266 9.11 -9.87 18.89
N ILE A 267 8.50 -9.86 20.08
CA ILE A 267 8.91 -8.96 21.17
C ILE A 267 10.33 -9.29 21.64
N PHE A 268 10.62 -10.58 21.82
CA PHE A 268 11.96 -11.03 22.20
C PHE A 268 13.00 -10.62 21.15
N GLU A 269 12.71 -10.84 19.87
CA GLU A 269 13.57 -10.44 18.78
C GLU A 269 13.82 -8.93 18.78
N ASP A 270 12.77 -8.11 18.97
CA ASP A 270 12.90 -6.65 19.04
C ASP A 270 13.76 -6.21 20.22
N LYS A 271 13.62 -6.83 21.40
CA LYS A 271 14.45 -6.53 22.56
C LYS A 271 15.92 -6.89 22.33
N VAL A 272 16.20 -8.00 21.68
CA VAL A 272 17.57 -8.38 21.33
C VAL A 272 18.16 -7.42 20.29
N VAL A 273 17.38 -7.03 19.29
CA VAL A 273 17.82 -6.02 18.30
C VAL A 273 18.10 -4.67 18.98
N ASP A 274 17.24 -4.22 19.89
CA ASP A 274 17.45 -2.97 20.64
C ASP A 274 18.75 -3.05 21.48
N PHE A 275 18.98 -4.17 22.16
CA PHE A 275 20.23 -4.40 22.89
C PHE A 275 21.47 -4.34 21.99
N ILE A 276 21.42 -4.97 20.80
CA ILE A 276 22.51 -4.91 19.82
C ILE A 276 22.76 -3.47 19.36
N LEU A 277 21.71 -2.70 19.11
CA LEU A 277 21.81 -1.30 18.70
C LEU A 277 22.43 -0.41 19.77
N GLU A 278 22.14 -0.67 21.06
CA GLU A 278 22.79 0.05 22.17
C GLU A 278 24.30 -0.20 22.23
N MET A 279 24.73 -1.41 21.84
CA MET A 279 26.17 -1.78 21.85
C MET A 279 26.89 -1.44 20.54
N ALA A 280 26.14 -1.23 19.44
CA ALA A 280 26.69 -0.99 18.12
C ALA A 280 27.15 0.45 17.91
N LYS A 281 28.09 0.63 16.99
CA LYS A 281 28.41 1.95 16.46
C LYS A 281 27.42 2.30 15.38
N VAL A 282 26.41 3.09 15.74
CA VAL A 282 25.38 3.56 14.83
C VAL A 282 25.88 4.78 14.06
N SER A 283 25.61 4.84 12.77
CA SER A 283 25.84 6.02 11.92
C SER A 283 24.54 6.44 11.27
N ASP A 284 24.25 7.75 11.32
CA ASP A 284 23.06 8.31 10.68
C ASP A 284 23.24 8.40 9.16
N VAL A 285 22.28 7.88 8.43
CA VAL A 285 22.23 7.96 6.97
C VAL A 285 20.90 8.60 6.57
N VAL A 286 20.96 9.65 5.76
CA VAL A 286 19.76 10.27 5.19
C VAL A 286 19.31 9.44 4.00
N ILE A 287 18.09 8.95 4.08
CA ILE A 287 17.43 8.20 3.00
C ILE A 287 16.19 8.96 2.53
N ASP A 288 15.86 8.84 1.26
CA ASP A 288 14.60 9.38 0.75
C ASP A 288 13.42 8.42 1.06
N THR A 289 12.22 8.97 1.07
CA THR A 289 10.99 8.20 1.38
C THR A 289 10.73 7.07 0.40
N ASP A 290 11.09 7.25 -0.88
CA ASP A 290 10.91 6.19 -1.89
C ASP A 290 11.81 4.99 -1.60
N THR A 291 13.03 5.24 -1.13
CA THR A 291 13.97 4.18 -0.72
C THR A 291 13.51 3.50 0.56
N LEU A 292 12.95 4.27 1.52
CA LEU A 292 12.43 3.74 2.77
C LEU A 292 11.33 2.70 2.53
N TYR A 293 10.36 3.02 1.66
CA TYR A 293 9.21 2.13 1.41
C TYR A 293 9.50 1.02 0.38
N LYS A 294 10.47 1.19 -0.53
CA LYS A 294 10.90 0.10 -1.43
C LYS A 294 11.65 -1.01 -0.72
N ALA A 295 12.27 -0.72 0.42
CA ALA A 295 12.93 -1.74 1.22
C ALA A 295 11.94 -2.75 1.85
N ASP A 296 10.66 -2.39 1.95
CA ASP A 296 9.58 -3.27 2.42
C ASP A 296 9.06 -4.21 1.31
N ASP A 297 9.10 -3.79 0.04
CA ASP A 297 8.67 -4.62 -1.11
C ASP A 297 9.72 -5.69 -1.50
N ASP A 298 10.99 -5.50 -1.14
CA ASP A 298 12.10 -6.43 -1.39
C ASP A 298 12.28 -7.49 -0.29
N ALA A 299 11.25 -7.84 0.45
CA ALA A 299 11.22 -9.02 1.33
C ALA A 299 11.30 -10.36 0.53
N LYS A 300 11.56 -10.30 -0.77
CA LYS A 300 12.11 -11.41 -1.55
C LYS A 300 13.60 -11.50 -1.28
N PRO A 301 14.15 -12.70 -1.00
CA PRO A 301 15.56 -12.88 -0.72
C PRO A 301 16.40 -12.39 -1.90
N ALA A 302 17.10 -11.27 -1.70
CA ALA A 302 18.00 -10.72 -2.69
C ALA A 302 19.24 -11.63 -2.81
N ALA A 303 19.22 -12.50 -3.83
CA ALA A 303 20.43 -13.12 -4.32
C ALA A 303 21.30 -12.05 -5.00
N LYS A 304 22.42 -11.74 -4.34
CA LYS A 304 23.68 -11.17 -4.87
C LYS A 304 23.59 -10.24 -6.08
N SER A 305 23.81 -8.95 -5.87
CA SER A 305 24.65 -8.18 -6.78
C SER A 305 25.52 -7.18 -6.01
N ALA A 306 26.64 -7.67 -5.52
CA ALA A 306 27.79 -6.82 -5.20
C ALA A 306 28.30 -6.21 -6.51
N LYS A 307 27.78 -5.05 -6.91
CA LYS A 307 28.42 -4.16 -7.87
C LYS A 307 29.11 -3.05 -7.11
N LYS A 308 30.48 -3.14 -7.10
CA LYS A 308 31.40 -2.07 -6.68
C LYS A 308 30.92 -0.69 -7.14
N PRO A 309 31.06 0.35 -6.32
CA PRO A 309 30.76 1.71 -6.73
C PRO A 309 31.70 2.14 -7.84
N ALA A 310 31.16 2.50 -8.99
CA ALA A 310 31.89 3.13 -10.09
C ALA A 310 32.09 4.62 -9.77
N ALA A 311 32.94 4.91 -8.79
CA ALA A 311 33.50 6.22 -8.61
C ALA A 311 34.77 6.31 -9.45
N LYS A 312 34.66 6.85 -10.68
CA LYS A 312 35.74 7.48 -11.46
C LYS A 312 35.34 7.58 -12.95
N LYS A 313 34.43 8.49 -13.30
CA LYS A 313 34.36 9.00 -14.70
C LYS A 313 33.66 10.37 -14.83
N ALA A 314 33.53 11.16 -13.79
CA ALA A 314 32.99 12.51 -13.86
C ALA A 314 34.02 13.66 -13.81
N ALA A 315 35.32 13.36 -13.72
CA ALA A 315 36.38 14.38 -13.56
C ALA A 315 37.22 14.65 -14.82
N LYS A 316 36.81 14.18 -16.02
CA LYS A 316 37.63 14.40 -17.23
C LYS A 316 36.91 15.06 -18.40
N LYS A 317 35.83 15.80 -18.16
CA LYS A 317 35.12 16.55 -19.24
C LYS A 317 34.93 18.05 -18.99
N ALA A 318 35.59 18.61 -17.97
CA ALA A 318 35.53 20.04 -17.65
C ALA A 318 36.84 20.82 -17.92
N ALA A 319 37.84 20.22 -18.59
CA ALA A 319 39.15 20.83 -18.81
C ALA A 319 39.44 21.17 -20.28
N GLU A 320 38.47 21.17 -21.18
CA GLU A 320 38.70 21.49 -22.58
C GLU A 320 37.64 22.43 -23.17
N LYS A 321 37.59 23.65 -22.68
CA LYS A 321 37.07 24.83 -23.42
C LYS A 321 37.52 26.13 -22.75
N LYS A 322 38.79 26.55 -23.02
CA LYS A 322 39.20 27.95 -22.91
C LYS A 322 38.91 28.60 -24.26
N PRO A 323 38.20 29.72 -24.32
CA PRO A 323 38.07 30.47 -25.55
C PRO A 323 39.32 31.27 -25.86
N ALA A 324 39.76 31.25 -27.11
CA ALA A 324 40.88 31.97 -27.62
C ALA A 324 40.65 33.49 -27.51
N ALA A 325 41.61 34.19 -26.89
CA ALA A 325 41.66 35.63 -26.82
C ALA A 325 42.04 36.20 -28.18
N LYS A 326 41.19 37.05 -28.73
CA LYS A 326 41.39 37.81 -29.95
C LYS A 326 42.38 38.97 -29.68
N LYS A 327 43.58 38.93 -30.29
CA LYS A 327 44.53 40.04 -30.34
C LYS A 327 43.93 41.20 -31.12
N VAL A 328 43.73 42.31 -30.47
CA VAL A 328 43.46 43.59 -31.15
C VAL A 328 44.77 44.40 -31.12
N ALA A 329 45.23 44.71 -32.29
CA ALA A 329 46.41 45.57 -32.53
C ALA A 329 46.08 47.02 -32.17
N GLY A 330 46.76 47.58 -31.20
CA GLY A 330 46.74 48.99 -30.90
C GLY A 330 47.61 49.78 -31.83
N LYS A 331 47.04 50.74 -32.50
CA LYS A 331 47.68 51.76 -33.35
C LYS A 331 48.07 52.98 -32.49
N LYS A 332 49.33 53.33 -32.50
CA LYS A 332 49.92 54.44 -31.80
C LYS A 332 49.55 55.76 -32.56
N PRO A 333 49.18 56.86 -31.93
CA PRO A 333 49.26 58.18 -32.53
C PRO A 333 50.54 58.88 -32.08
N ALA A 334 51.15 59.56 -33.05
CA ALA A 334 52.19 60.53 -32.87
C ALA A 334 51.58 61.92 -32.50
N GLY A 335 52.24 62.67 -31.72
CA GLY A 335 51.99 64.02 -31.37
C GLY A 335 52.50 64.37 -30.01
#